data_dabcebbafe2202509c881105d0a47c2c
#
_entry.id   dabcebbafe2202509c881105d0a47c2c
#
_cell.length_a   1.000
_cell.length_b   1.000
_cell.length_c   1.000
_cell.angle_alpha   90.00
_cell.angle_beta   90.00
_cell.angle_gamma   90.00
#
_symmetry.space_group_name_H-M   'P 1'
#
loop_
_entity.id
_entity.type
_entity.pdbx_description
1 polymer ?
#
loop_
_entity_poly.entity_id
_entity_poly.type
_entity_poly.pdbx_seq_one_letter_code
_entity_poly.pdbx_strand_id
1 'polypeptide(L)'
;KRIKARVKRSLPLKDAALADRFYSHTVAAVEDLREHVYKSVASLLLNISFCIDAIGDGDPNFALVNSTLSGKYNIREATTRPNRWVADVQGELLRLTTRLACADIAPEALRVLWHYATGVIQDTLVEGFSKVKKCTEPGRALMTLDVQTLQKEFKKLAPESANSEWRYIDTYVQAFYIKEDDA
;
A
#
# COMPACT_ATOMS: atom_id res chain seq x y z
N LYS A 1 20.43 14.08 -18.29
CA LYS A 1 20.67 14.09 -19.76
C LYS A 1 21.77 15.09 -20.16
N ARG A 2 21.77 16.36 -19.68
CA ARG A 2 22.78 17.39 -20.05
C ARG A 2 24.21 17.02 -19.61
N ILE A 3 24.40 16.48 -18.39
CA ILE A 3 25.72 16.07 -17.86
C ILE A 3 26.31 14.93 -18.68
N LYS A 4 25.50 13.90 -19.01
CA LYS A 4 25.92 12.77 -19.88
C LYS A 4 26.48 13.25 -21.22
N ALA A 5 25.76 14.15 -21.88
CA ALA A 5 26.17 14.71 -23.17
C ALA A 5 27.48 15.53 -23.08
N ARG A 6 27.69 16.23 -21.95
CA ARG A 6 28.92 17.03 -21.73
C ARG A 6 30.12 16.13 -21.47
N VAL A 7 29.97 15.11 -20.63
CA VAL A 7 31.02 14.12 -20.35
C VAL A 7 31.43 13.38 -21.62
N LYS A 8 30.47 12.94 -22.43
CA LYS A 8 30.73 12.26 -23.71
C LYS A 8 31.55 13.08 -24.70
N ARG A 9 31.37 14.42 -24.73
CA ARG A 9 32.12 15.31 -25.63
C ARG A 9 33.56 15.51 -25.19
N SER A 10 33.86 15.34 -23.92
CA SER A 10 35.21 15.54 -23.37
C SER A 10 36.05 14.26 -23.32
N LEU A 11 35.46 13.08 -23.63
CA LEU A 11 36.16 11.80 -23.59
C LEU A 11 36.61 11.35 -24.98
N PRO A 12 37.77 10.64 -25.09
CA PRO A 12 38.16 9.96 -26.30
C PRO A 12 37.08 8.95 -26.77
N LEU A 13 37.00 8.73 -28.08
CA LEU A 13 35.98 7.84 -28.68
C LEU A 13 35.91 6.44 -28.08
N LYS A 14 37.11 5.87 -27.72
CA LYS A 14 37.22 4.55 -27.07
C LYS A 14 36.61 4.52 -25.66
N ASP A 15 36.57 5.64 -24.97
CA ASP A 15 36.05 5.74 -23.59
C ASP A 15 34.58 6.17 -23.54
N ALA A 16 34.04 6.62 -24.67
CA ALA A 16 32.64 7.03 -24.78
C ALA A 16 31.66 5.86 -24.53
N ALA A 17 32.03 4.64 -24.98
CA ALA A 17 31.25 3.43 -24.72
C ALA A 17 31.31 3.02 -23.24
N LEU A 18 32.43 3.22 -22.57
CA LEU A 18 32.59 2.98 -21.13
C LEU A 18 31.72 3.97 -20.32
N ALA A 19 31.72 5.24 -20.71
CA ALA A 19 30.84 6.25 -20.10
C ALA A 19 29.35 5.92 -20.28
N ASP A 20 28.94 5.42 -21.45
CA ASP A 20 27.55 4.99 -21.67
C ASP A 20 27.18 3.79 -20.81
N ARG A 21 28.07 2.81 -20.69
CA ARG A 21 27.87 1.65 -19.83
C ARG A 21 27.77 2.07 -18.35
N PHE A 22 28.67 2.93 -17.89
CA PHE A 22 28.63 3.48 -16.54
C PHE A 22 27.29 4.20 -16.27
N TYR A 23 26.86 5.07 -17.18
CA TYR A 23 25.59 5.78 -17.03
C TYR A 23 24.37 4.84 -17.05
N SER A 24 24.36 3.83 -17.94
CA SER A 24 23.24 2.89 -17.99
C SER A 24 23.14 2.00 -16.75
N HIS A 25 24.27 1.59 -16.17
CA HIS A 25 24.28 0.75 -14.98
C HIS A 25 24.12 1.55 -13.69
N THR A 26 24.81 2.70 -13.56
CA THR A 26 24.86 3.43 -12.30
C THR A 26 23.68 4.40 -12.17
N VAL A 27 23.35 5.14 -13.23
CA VAL A 27 22.27 6.15 -13.18
C VAL A 27 20.90 5.48 -13.26
N ALA A 28 20.74 4.38 -14.00
CA ALA A 28 19.49 3.62 -13.98
C ALA A 28 19.24 2.96 -12.62
N ALA A 29 20.28 2.40 -12.00
CA ALA A 29 20.16 1.81 -10.66
C ALA A 29 19.76 2.82 -9.58
N VAL A 30 19.96 4.13 -9.79
CA VAL A 30 19.53 5.17 -8.84
C VAL A 30 17.99 5.25 -8.76
N GLU A 31 17.29 5.05 -9.87
CA GLU A 31 15.81 5.05 -9.87
C GLU A 31 15.28 3.87 -9.06
N ASP A 32 15.79 2.67 -9.29
CA ASP A 32 15.40 1.46 -8.57
C ASP A 32 15.71 1.56 -7.07
N LEU A 33 16.90 2.10 -6.74
CA LEU A 33 17.30 2.32 -5.34
C LEU A 33 16.39 3.37 -4.67
N ARG A 34 16.06 4.43 -5.37
CA ARG A 34 15.17 5.48 -4.89
C ARG A 34 13.78 4.93 -4.62
N GLU A 35 13.25 4.12 -5.53
CA GLU A 35 11.98 3.42 -5.36
C GLU A 35 12.01 2.52 -4.13
N HIS A 36 13.03 1.69 -4.00
CA HIS A 36 13.21 0.82 -2.85
C HIS A 36 13.25 1.58 -1.52
N VAL A 37 13.98 2.70 -1.47
CA VAL A 37 14.04 3.56 -0.27
C VAL A 37 12.66 4.11 0.09
N TYR A 38 11.92 4.68 -0.87
CA TYR A 38 10.60 5.23 -0.59
C TYR A 38 9.61 4.16 -0.15
N LYS A 39 9.61 2.98 -0.78
CA LYS A 39 8.77 1.85 -0.40
C LYS A 39 9.10 1.37 1.02
N SER A 40 10.38 1.25 1.35
CA SER A 40 10.83 0.85 2.69
C SER A 40 10.43 1.88 3.74
N VAL A 41 10.59 3.17 3.46
CA VAL A 41 10.17 4.24 4.36
C VAL A 41 8.65 4.23 4.57
N ALA A 42 7.87 4.07 3.50
CA ALA A 42 6.41 3.97 3.61
C ALA A 42 5.99 2.77 4.48
N SER A 43 6.61 1.61 4.30
CA SER A 43 6.35 0.41 5.11
C SER A 43 6.72 0.59 6.58
N LEU A 44 7.81 1.31 6.87
CA LEU A 44 8.23 1.59 8.24
C LEU A 44 7.33 2.64 8.94
N LEU A 45 6.80 3.59 8.20
CA LEU A 45 5.93 4.63 8.74
C LEU A 45 4.49 4.14 8.95
N LEU A 46 4.07 3.12 8.20
CA LEU A 46 2.74 2.53 8.26
C LEU A 46 2.79 1.15 8.91
N ASN A 47 2.40 1.06 10.17
CA ASN A 47 2.31 -0.22 10.87
C ASN A 47 0.93 -0.87 10.70
N ILE A 48 0.52 -1.09 9.44
CA ILE A 48 -0.82 -1.57 9.10
C ILE A 48 -0.97 -3.07 9.34
N SER A 49 0.09 -3.85 9.17
CA SER A 49 0.07 -5.27 9.48
C SER A 49 -0.40 -5.52 10.92
N PHE A 50 0.05 -4.70 11.86
CA PHE A 50 -0.42 -4.74 13.24
C PHE A 50 -1.93 -4.48 13.34
N CYS A 51 -2.48 -3.52 12.63
CA CYS A 51 -3.91 -3.22 12.65
C CYS A 51 -4.76 -4.36 12.08
N ILE A 52 -4.23 -5.07 11.09
CA ILE A 52 -4.92 -6.18 10.42
C ILE A 52 -4.72 -7.49 11.19
N ASP A 53 -3.58 -7.70 11.79
CA ASP A 53 -3.23 -8.92 12.52
C ASP A 53 -3.59 -8.86 14.03
N ALA A 54 -3.66 -7.68 14.64
CA ALA A 54 -3.83 -7.49 16.08
C ALA A 54 -5.27 -7.60 16.60
N ILE A 55 -6.23 -7.97 15.78
CA ILE A 55 -7.63 -8.11 16.20
C ILE A 55 -7.94 -9.55 16.66
N GLY A 56 -7.04 -10.21 17.29
CA GLY A 56 -7.32 -11.33 18.18
C GLY A 56 -7.54 -10.78 19.60
N ASP A 57 -8.57 -11.25 20.27
CA ASP A 57 -9.08 -10.83 21.58
C ASP A 57 -8.04 -10.69 22.71
N GLY A 58 -7.04 -9.82 22.55
CA GLY A 58 -6.14 -9.43 23.64
C GLY A 58 -5.10 -10.46 24.09
N ASP A 59 -5.01 -11.64 23.48
CA ASP A 59 -4.00 -12.63 23.79
C ASP A 59 -2.77 -12.46 22.89
N PRO A 60 -1.61 -12.01 23.42
CA PRO A 60 -0.39 -11.83 22.63
C PRO A 60 0.16 -13.13 22.03
N ASN A 61 -0.27 -14.31 22.50
CA ASN A 61 0.11 -15.62 21.94
C ASN A 61 -0.80 -16.05 20.80
N PHE A 62 -1.95 -15.39 20.58
CA PHE A 62 -2.92 -15.73 19.55
C PHE A 62 -2.59 -15.09 18.19
N ALA A 63 -1.78 -14.05 18.16
CA ALA A 63 -1.40 -13.27 16.98
C ALA A 63 -0.63 -14.08 15.91
N LEU A 64 -0.07 -15.23 16.28
CA LEU A 64 0.78 -16.05 15.41
C LEU A 64 0.04 -17.15 14.62
N VAL A 65 -1.23 -17.46 14.93
CA VAL A 65 -1.88 -18.66 14.40
C VAL A 65 -3.16 -18.38 13.59
N ASN A 66 -3.85 -17.27 13.79
CA ASN A 66 -5.09 -16.98 13.07
C ASN A 66 -5.11 -15.55 12.55
N SER A 67 -4.99 -15.39 11.23
CA SER A 67 -5.22 -14.10 10.62
C SER A 67 -6.65 -13.62 10.95
N THR A 68 -6.73 -12.49 11.53
CA THR A 68 -7.90 -11.89 12.15
C THR A 68 -9.03 -11.61 11.18
N LEU A 69 -8.75 -11.47 9.90
CA LEU A 69 -9.79 -11.28 8.88
C LEU A 69 -10.52 -12.58 8.55
N SER A 70 -9.95 -13.76 8.82
CA SER A 70 -10.51 -15.06 8.41
C SER A 70 -11.94 -15.31 8.87
N GLY A 71 -12.35 -14.82 10.06
CA GLY A 71 -13.69 -14.99 10.61
C GLY A 71 -14.62 -13.80 10.44
N LYS A 72 -14.10 -12.63 10.10
CA LYS A 72 -14.85 -11.37 10.11
C LYS A 72 -15.90 -11.25 9.00
N TYR A 73 -15.77 -12.01 7.93
CA TYR A 73 -16.65 -11.98 6.76
C TYR A 73 -17.55 -13.20 6.64
N ASN A 74 -17.57 -14.07 7.66
CA ASN A 74 -18.51 -15.20 7.75
C ASN A 74 -19.70 -14.82 8.68
N ILE A 75 -20.44 -13.77 8.32
CA ILE A 75 -21.55 -13.21 9.09
C ILE A 75 -22.90 -13.65 8.50
N ARG A 76 -23.93 -13.71 9.33
CA ARG A 76 -25.30 -14.10 8.92
C ARG A 76 -26.19 -12.92 8.58
N GLU A 77 -25.94 -11.77 9.20
CA GLU A 77 -26.73 -10.58 9.07
C GLU A 77 -25.92 -9.44 8.46
N ALA A 78 -26.56 -8.65 7.60
CA ALA A 78 -25.93 -7.48 7.03
C ALA A 78 -25.70 -6.40 8.10
N THR A 79 -24.55 -5.73 8.02
CA THR A 79 -24.20 -4.61 8.91
C THR A 79 -23.89 -3.38 8.08
N THR A 80 -24.24 -2.22 8.64
CA THR A 80 -23.91 -0.90 8.08
C THR A 80 -22.66 -0.29 8.71
N ARG A 81 -22.06 -0.98 9.68
CA ARG A 81 -20.85 -0.52 10.37
C ARG A 81 -19.62 -1.28 9.84
N PRO A 82 -18.56 -0.55 9.47
CA PRO A 82 -17.33 -1.19 9.07
C PRO A 82 -16.68 -1.93 10.25
N ASN A 83 -15.80 -2.87 9.95
CA ASN A 83 -15.01 -3.57 10.95
C ASN A 83 -14.10 -2.60 11.70
N ARG A 84 -13.76 -2.95 12.94
CA ARG A 84 -12.91 -2.14 13.81
C ARG A 84 -11.53 -1.88 13.22
N TRP A 85 -10.94 -2.86 12.53
CA TRP A 85 -9.63 -2.70 11.90
C TRP A 85 -9.55 -1.51 10.94
N VAL A 86 -10.69 -1.12 10.32
CA VAL A 86 -10.75 0.07 9.47
C VAL A 86 -10.43 1.34 10.26
N ALA A 87 -11.00 1.48 11.47
CA ALA A 87 -10.71 2.60 12.34
C ALA A 87 -9.25 2.60 12.83
N ASP A 88 -8.68 1.42 13.07
CA ASP A 88 -7.28 1.28 13.48
C ASP A 88 -6.33 1.71 12.34
N VAL A 89 -6.61 1.30 11.09
CA VAL A 89 -5.87 1.77 9.91
C VAL A 89 -6.04 3.28 9.69
N GLN A 90 -7.24 3.82 9.89
CA GLN A 90 -7.46 5.27 9.85
C GLN A 90 -6.61 6.02 10.87
N GLY A 91 -6.47 5.48 12.08
CA GLY A 91 -5.58 5.99 13.12
C GLY A 91 -4.12 6.03 12.68
N GLU A 92 -3.63 4.97 12.02
CA GLU A 92 -2.27 4.93 11.47
C GLU A 92 -2.06 5.94 10.33
N LEU A 93 -3.06 6.11 9.46
CA LEU A 93 -3.02 7.11 8.40
C LEU A 93 -2.95 8.53 8.97
N LEU A 94 -3.69 8.82 10.03
CA LEU A 94 -3.64 10.11 10.70
C LEU A 94 -2.27 10.35 11.35
N ARG A 95 -1.69 9.33 11.98
CA ARG A 95 -0.31 9.39 12.51
C ARG A 95 0.71 9.64 11.40
N LEU A 96 0.58 8.94 10.27
CA LEU A 96 1.44 9.17 9.10
C LEU A 96 1.34 10.63 8.64
N THR A 97 0.11 11.13 8.43
CA THR A 97 -0.12 12.51 8.00
C THR A 97 0.53 13.51 8.95
N THR A 98 0.38 13.31 10.25
CA THR A 98 0.96 14.18 11.28
C THR A 98 2.50 14.13 11.24
N ARG A 99 3.10 12.95 11.12
CA ARG A 99 4.56 12.79 11.03
C ARG A 99 5.11 13.47 9.77
N LEU A 100 4.44 13.30 8.64
CA LEU A 100 4.85 13.90 7.37
C LEU A 100 4.68 15.44 7.37
N ALA A 101 3.64 15.94 8.04
CA ALA A 101 3.43 17.39 8.19
C ALA A 101 4.48 18.07 9.10
N CYS A 102 5.00 17.35 10.10
CA CYS A 102 6.05 17.85 10.98
C CYS A 102 7.46 17.75 10.36
N ALA A 103 7.62 16.97 9.29
CA ALA A 103 8.90 16.80 8.63
C ALA A 103 9.04 17.81 7.49
N ASP A 104 10.20 18.43 7.37
CA ASP A 104 10.53 19.33 6.25
C ASP A 104 10.84 18.51 4.99
N ILE A 105 9.80 17.94 4.38
CA ILE A 105 9.89 17.08 3.21
C ILE A 105 9.46 17.86 1.97
N ALA A 106 10.29 17.81 0.93
CA ALA A 106 9.95 18.41 -0.35
C ALA A 106 8.61 17.85 -0.89
N PRO A 107 7.73 18.70 -1.46
CA PRO A 107 6.39 18.28 -1.93
C PRO A 107 6.42 17.09 -2.92
N GLU A 108 7.45 17.04 -3.75
CA GLU A 108 7.67 15.94 -4.69
C GLU A 108 7.91 14.61 -3.97
N ALA A 109 8.77 14.62 -2.95
CA ALA A 109 9.06 13.42 -2.15
C ALA A 109 7.83 13.01 -1.32
N LEU A 110 7.06 13.97 -0.81
CA LEU A 110 5.82 13.72 -0.10
C LEU A 110 4.80 13.00 -0.99
N ARG A 111 4.63 13.46 -2.23
CA ARG A 111 3.74 12.81 -3.21
C ARG A 111 4.15 11.36 -3.48
N VAL A 112 5.46 11.13 -3.67
CA VAL A 112 6.00 9.78 -3.90
C VAL A 112 5.79 8.88 -2.68
N LEU A 113 6.02 9.39 -1.46
CA LEU A 113 5.76 8.64 -0.22
C LEU A 113 4.29 8.22 -0.09
N TRP A 114 3.35 9.11 -0.39
CA TRP A 114 1.93 8.79 -0.38
C TRP A 114 1.55 7.75 -1.42
N HIS A 115 2.17 7.79 -2.61
CA HIS A 115 1.97 6.77 -3.63
C HIS A 115 2.39 5.39 -3.12
N TYR A 116 3.58 5.26 -2.53
CA TYR A 116 4.03 3.99 -1.95
C TYR A 116 3.23 3.58 -0.70
N ALA A 117 2.81 4.53 0.11
CA ALA A 117 1.93 4.26 1.24
C ALA A 117 0.62 3.58 0.80
N THR A 118 0.03 4.04 -0.30
CA THR A 118 -1.17 3.39 -0.88
C THR A 118 -0.88 1.97 -1.33
N GLY A 119 0.26 1.73 -2.00
CA GLY A 119 0.66 0.39 -2.40
C GLY A 119 0.80 -0.54 -1.20
N VAL A 120 1.48 -0.10 -0.14
CA VAL A 120 1.63 -0.86 1.12
C VAL A 120 0.27 -1.21 1.72
N ILE A 121 -0.68 -0.26 1.75
CA ILE A 121 -2.03 -0.50 2.25
C ILE A 121 -2.73 -1.58 1.43
N GLN A 122 -2.72 -1.43 0.10
CA GLN A 122 -3.40 -2.39 -0.78
C GLN A 122 -2.79 -3.79 -0.69
N ASP A 123 -1.46 -3.91 -0.71
CA ASP A 123 -0.75 -5.18 -0.58
C ASP A 123 -1.11 -5.87 0.75
N THR A 124 -1.12 -5.11 1.85
CA THR A 124 -1.46 -5.66 3.18
C THR A 124 -2.93 -6.08 3.26
N LEU A 125 -3.85 -5.32 2.67
CA LEU A 125 -5.27 -5.67 2.62
C LEU A 125 -5.50 -6.94 1.78
N VAL A 126 -4.87 -7.04 0.62
CA VAL A 126 -4.97 -8.24 -0.23
C VAL A 126 -4.41 -9.46 0.50
N GLU A 127 -3.27 -9.33 1.17
CA GLU A 127 -2.73 -10.40 2.00
C GLU A 127 -3.70 -10.79 3.12
N GLY A 128 -4.29 -9.81 3.81
CA GLY A 128 -5.31 -10.07 4.84
C GLY A 128 -6.54 -10.78 4.28
N PHE A 129 -7.08 -10.32 3.17
CA PHE A 129 -8.27 -10.92 2.53
C PHE A 129 -7.97 -12.30 1.93
N SER A 130 -6.75 -12.56 1.47
CA SER A 130 -6.36 -13.89 0.97
C SER A 130 -6.49 -15.00 2.03
N LYS A 131 -6.46 -14.63 3.30
CA LYS A 131 -6.63 -15.54 4.44
C LYS A 131 -8.10 -15.80 4.78
N VAL A 132 -9.06 -15.12 4.14
CA VAL A 132 -10.50 -15.32 4.34
C VAL A 132 -10.97 -16.56 3.61
N LYS A 133 -11.16 -17.68 4.35
CA LYS A 133 -11.55 -18.97 3.80
C LYS A 133 -13.05 -19.11 3.53
N LYS A 134 -13.89 -18.38 4.28
CA LYS A 134 -15.34 -18.39 4.16
C LYS A 134 -15.88 -16.98 4.18
N CYS A 135 -16.62 -16.62 3.15
CA CYS A 135 -17.22 -15.32 3.00
C CYS A 135 -18.70 -15.51 2.59
N THR A 136 -19.61 -15.04 3.45
CA THR A 136 -21.05 -15.06 3.14
C THR A 136 -21.43 -13.87 2.27
N GLU A 137 -22.65 -13.85 1.72
CA GLU A 137 -23.14 -12.70 0.97
C GLU A 137 -23.14 -11.42 1.79
N PRO A 138 -23.65 -11.38 3.06
CA PRO A 138 -23.49 -10.20 3.91
C PRO A 138 -22.01 -9.89 4.21
N GLY A 139 -21.15 -10.90 4.30
CA GLY A 139 -19.70 -10.73 4.50
C GLY A 139 -19.01 -10.04 3.32
N ARG A 140 -19.39 -10.38 2.08
CA ARG A 140 -18.88 -9.68 0.88
C ARG A 140 -19.29 -8.21 0.86
N ALA A 141 -20.54 -7.93 1.20
CA ALA A 141 -21.03 -6.55 1.32
C ALA A 141 -20.26 -5.77 2.40
N LEU A 142 -19.98 -6.39 3.55
CA LEU A 142 -19.16 -5.79 4.60
C LEU A 142 -17.71 -5.56 4.14
N MET A 143 -17.10 -6.49 3.43
CA MET A 143 -15.75 -6.34 2.88
C MET A 143 -15.68 -5.13 1.94
N THR A 144 -16.68 -4.98 1.07
CA THR A 144 -16.80 -3.82 0.18
C THR A 144 -16.96 -2.51 0.97
N LEU A 145 -17.80 -2.51 2.01
CA LEU A 145 -18.00 -1.36 2.89
C LEU A 145 -16.72 -0.94 3.61
N ASP A 146 -15.96 -1.89 4.11
CA ASP A 146 -14.68 -1.66 4.79
C ASP A 146 -13.69 -0.96 3.86
N VAL A 147 -13.51 -1.48 2.65
CA VAL A 147 -12.60 -0.90 1.65
C VAL A 147 -13.06 0.49 1.23
N GLN A 148 -14.36 0.68 0.94
CA GLN A 148 -14.90 1.99 0.55
C GLN A 148 -14.75 3.03 1.66
N THR A 149 -14.94 2.62 2.92
CA THR A 149 -14.77 3.50 4.08
C THR A 149 -13.31 3.93 4.19
N LEU A 150 -12.37 3.00 4.05
CA LEU A 150 -10.95 3.29 4.09
C LEU A 150 -10.52 4.21 2.94
N GLN A 151 -10.98 3.97 1.72
CA GLN A 151 -10.72 4.82 0.56
C GLN A 151 -11.21 6.26 0.78
N LYS A 152 -12.40 6.41 1.36
CA LYS A 152 -12.98 7.72 1.66
C LYS A 152 -12.13 8.50 2.68
N GLU A 153 -11.67 7.84 3.72
CA GLU A 153 -10.81 8.48 4.73
C GLU A 153 -9.41 8.77 4.16
N PHE A 154 -8.86 7.87 3.37
CA PHE A 154 -7.60 8.11 2.69
C PHE A 154 -7.64 9.37 1.81
N LYS A 155 -8.71 9.55 1.04
CA LYS A 155 -8.90 10.74 0.19
C LYS A 155 -8.96 12.05 0.98
N LYS A 156 -9.36 12.02 2.24
CA LYS A 156 -9.36 13.22 3.09
C LYS A 156 -7.98 13.58 3.63
N LEU A 157 -7.13 12.58 3.83
CA LEU A 157 -5.83 12.73 4.47
C LEU A 157 -4.68 12.89 3.48
N ALA A 158 -4.77 12.22 2.33
CA ALA A 158 -3.77 12.26 1.28
C ALA A 158 -3.88 13.58 0.48
N PRO A 159 -2.76 14.17 0.04
CA PRO A 159 -2.79 15.32 -0.85
C PRO A 159 -3.45 14.95 -2.20
N GLU A 160 -4.14 15.89 -2.82
CA GLU A 160 -4.83 15.67 -4.12
C GLU A 160 -3.91 15.09 -5.21
N SER A 161 -2.62 15.46 -5.15
CA SER A 161 -1.60 14.94 -6.06
C SER A 161 -1.22 13.48 -5.84
N ALA A 162 -1.63 12.88 -4.72
CA ALA A 162 -1.44 11.47 -4.40
C ALA A 162 -2.61 10.60 -4.88
N ASN A 163 -3.17 10.93 -6.04
CA ASN A 163 -4.29 10.22 -6.64
C ASN A 163 -3.90 8.77 -6.92
N SER A 164 -4.11 7.93 -5.93
CA SER A 164 -3.75 6.52 -5.95
C SER A 164 -4.95 5.74 -6.45
N GLU A 165 -4.75 4.98 -7.50
CA GLU A 165 -5.76 4.05 -7.97
C GLU A 165 -5.90 2.90 -6.96
N TRP A 166 -7.09 2.76 -6.40
CA TRP A 166 -7.47 1.64 -5.53
C TRP A 166 -7.97 0.44 -6.32
N ARG A 167 -7.77 0.48 -7.64
CA ARG A 167 -8.28 -0.52 -8.58
C ARG A 167 -7.86 -1.94 -8.22
N TYR A 168 -6.65 -2.11 -7.70
CA TYR A 168 -6.12 -3.43 -7.35
C TYR A 168 -6.96 -4.11 -6.26
N ILE A 169 -7.20 -3.42 -5.14
CA ILE A 169 -8.00 -3.98 -4.05
C ILE A 169 -9.48 -4.09 -4.43
N ASP A 170 -10.02 -3.14 -5.19
CA ASP A 170 -11.40 -3.20 -5.66
C ASP A 170 -11.63 -4.43 -6.55
N THR A 171 -10.70 -4.70 -7.48
CA THR A 171 -10.74 -5.90 -8.33
C THR A 171 -10.63 -7.18 -7.48
N TYR A 172 -9.76 -7.19 -6.46
CA TYR A 172 -9.61 -8.33 -5.57
C TYR A 172 -10.89 -8.62 -4.79
N VAL A 173 -11.55 -7.59 -4.23
CA VAL A 173 -12.83 -7.73 -3.53
C VAL A 173 -13.93 -8.22 -4.48
N GLN A 174 -13.93 -7.76 -5.73
CA GLN A 174 -14.90 -8.23 -6.74
C GLN A 174 -14.76 -9.73 -7.01
N ALA A 175 -13.57 -10.30 -6.89
CA ALA A 175 -13.35 -11.74 -7.07
C ALA A 175 -14.17 -12.60 -6.08
N PHE A 176 -14.49 -12.09 -4.89
CA PHE A 176 -15.36 -12.80 -3.94
C PHE A 176 -16.83 -12.89 -4.37
N TYR A 177 -17.24 -12.14 -5.40
CA TYR A 177 -18.60 -12.19 -5.97
C TYR A 177 -18.71 -13.17 -7.14
N ILE A 178 -17.59 -13.68 -7.66
CA ILE A 178 -17.59 -14.68 -8.72
C ILE A 178 -18.00 -16.02 -8.09
N LYS A 179 -19.03 -16.66 -8.64
CA LYS A 179 -19.44 -18.00 -8.23
C LYS A 179 -18.48 -19.05 -8.80
N GLU A 180 -18.28 -20.14 -8.07
CA GLU A 180 -17.43 -21.26 -8.53
C GLU A 180 -17.91 -21.85 -9.85
N ASP A 181 -19.20 -21.74 -10.18
CA ASP A 181 -19.80 -22.23 -11.43
C ASP A 181 -19.44 -21.40 -12.67
N ASP A 182 -18.86 -20.20 -12.48
CA ASP A 182 -18.49 -19.27 -13.56
C ASP A 182 -16.95 -19.28 -13.83
N ALA A 183 -16.20 -20.16 -13.20
CA ALA A 183 -14.73 -20.28 -13.31
C ALA A 183 -14.34 -21.59 -14.10
#